data_412628f4df60cb1016b3c31e9cd86ecb
#
_entry.id   412628f4df60cb1016b3c31e9cd86ecb
#
_cell.length_a   1.000
_cell.length_b   1.000
_cell.length_c   1.000
_cell.angle_alpha   90.00
_cell.angle_beta   90.00
_cell.angle_gamma   90.00
#
_symmetry.space_group_name_H-M   'P 1'
#
loop_
_entity.id
_entity.type
_entity.pdbx_description
1 polymer ?
#
loop_
_entity_poly.entity_id
_entity_poly.type
_entity_poly.pdbx_seq_one_letter_code
_entity_poly.pdbx_strand_id
1 'polypeptide(L)'
;MPTATLEPSPQCAGGVNVTIPVDEGQAYRWAKSVWDGNDKLGIEELGPALGMNPGDVADGIKIDNGLKNVARTYGHRGYLTTTIKESIEYDDAASLVTYKFNITEGPRYFMGNLIVTGLPAADVDELKGKWTLGTNAVFDESYVDTFRQGALREFMRGLTQRSRTGARINVEIQQKPDAQKLTVDVVIAFK
;
A
#
# COMPACT_ATOMS: atom_id res chain seq x y z
N MET A 1 -19.06 -11.02 27.66
CA MET A 1 -17.59 -11.01 27.51
C MET A 1 -17.07 -12.39 27.90
N PRO A 2 -16.21 -13.04 27.12
CA PRO A 2 -15.63 -14.31 27.51
C PRO A 2 -14.76 -14.13 28.77
N THR A 3 -14.99 -14.96 29.77
CA THR A 3 -14.24 -14.92 31.02
C THR A 3 -13.13 -15.97 30.93
N ALA A 4 -11.87 -15.56 31.04
CA ALA A 4 -10.75 -16.48 31.06
C ALA A 4 -10.72 -17.25 32.38
N THR A 5 -10.53 -18.58 32.31
CA THR A 5 -10.35 -19.44 33.48
C THR A 5 -8.87 -19.76 33.64
N LEU A 6 -8.33 -19.56 34.83
CA LEU A 6 -6.94 -19.83 35.19
C LEU A 6 -6.87 -21.06 36.11
N GLU A 7 -6.13 -22.09 35.74
CA GLU A 7 -5.90 -23.28 36.54
C GLU A 7 -4.39 -23.59 36.60
N PRO A 8 -3.88 -24.12 37.74
CA PRO A 8 -2.49 -24.54 37.81
C PRO A 8 -2.15 -25.56 36.73
N SER A 9 -1.03 -25.38 36.04
CA SER A 9 -0.60 -26.31 35.00
C SER A 9 0.09 -27.53 35.58
N PRO A 10 -0.41 -28.75 35.38
CA PRO A 10 0.28 -29.96 35.80
C PRO A 10 1.55 -30.26 35.00
N GLN A 11 1.75 -29.59 33.86
CA GLN A 11 2.85 -29.83 32.92
C GLN A 11 4.03 -28.86 33.10
N CYS A 12 3.84 -27.73 33.80
CA CYS A 12 4.87 -26.72 34.05
C CYS A 12 4.87 -26.33 35.54
N ALA A 13 5.96 -26.56 36.25
CA ALA A 13 6.08 -26.12 37.65
C ALA A 13 6.00 -24.57 37.72
N GLY A 14 4.97 -24.03 38.38
CA GLY A 14 4.68 -22.62 38.50
C GLY A 14 3.93 -22.02 37.27
N GLY A 15 3.54 -22.84 36.32
CA GLY A 15 2.73 -22.42 35.17
C GLY A 15 1.23 -22.45 35.51
N VAL A 16 0.46 -21.69 34.69
CA VAL A 16 -1.02 -21.66 34.74
C VAL A 16 -1.57 -22.01 33.37
N ASN A 17 -2.55 -22.89 33.33
CA ASN A 17 -3.34 -23.11 32.10
C ASN A 17 -4.36 -21.99 32.00
N VAL A 18 -4.43 -21.37 30.81
CA VAL A 18 -5.41 -20.33 30.47
C VAL A 18 -6.38 -20.90 29.46
N THR A 19 -7.64 -21.02 29.84
CA THR A 19 -8.71 -21.41 28.94
C THR A 19 -9.56 -20.18 28.60
N ILE A 20 -9.65 -19.82 27.32
CA ILE A 20 -10.46 -18.70 26.83
C ILE A 20 -11.54 -19.31 25.96
N PRO A 21 -12.81 -19.32 26.39
CA PRO A 21 -13.91 -19.73 25.51
C PRO A 21 -14.08 -18.67 24.40
N VAL A 22 -14.11 -19.11 23.15
CA VAL A 22 -14.31 -18.26 21.98
C VAL A 22 -15.62 -18.67 21.32
N ASP A 23 -16.52 -17.72 21.14
CA ASP A 23 -17.69 -17.86 20.28
C ASP A 23 -17.36 -17.19 18.95
N GLU A 24 -17.18 -17.99 17.91
CA GLU A 24 -16.81 -17.51 16.57
C GLU A 24 -17.94 -16.77 15.86
N GLY A 25 -19.17 -16.88 16.37
CA GLY A 25 -20.36 -16.26 15.79
C GLY A 25 -20.75 -16.83 14.42
N GLN A 26 -21.55 -16.07 13.67
CA GLN A 26 -22.05 -16.48 12.35
C GLN A 26 -21.07 -16.08 11.25
N ALA A 27 -20.76 -17.00 10.34
CA ALA A 27 -19.97 -16.69 9.15
C ALA A 27 -20.86 -16.03 8.08
N TYR A 28 -20.41 -14.85 7.60
CA TYR A 28 -21.10 -14.11 6.54
C TYR A 28 -20.42 -14.31 5.19
N ARG A 29 -21.23 -14.25 4.13
CA ARG A 29 -20.74 -14.24 2.76
C ARG A 29 -20.90 -12.86 2.14
N TRP A 30 -19.98 -12.51 1.26
CA TRP A 30 -20.02 -11.26 0.50
C TRP A 30 -21.22 -11.23 -0.43
N ALA A 31 -22.11 -10.25 -0.26
CA ALA A 31 -23.21 -10.02 -1.18
C ALA A 31 -22.74 -9.10 -2.32
N LYS A 32 -22.30 -7.90 -1.98
CA LYS A 32 -21.85 -6.88 -2.95
C LYS A 32 -21.06 -5.77 -2.26
N SER A 33 -20.38 -4.98 -3.09
CA SER A 33 -19.85 -3.66 -2.73
C SER A 33 -20.72 -2.54 -3.33
N VAL A 34 -20.89 -1.46 -2.59
CA VAL A 34 -21.50 -0.21 -3.03
C VAL A 34 -20.43 0.88 -2.91
N TRP A 35 -20.21 1.63 -3.97
CA TRP A 35 -19.19 2.65 -4.06
C TRP A 35 -19.82 4.03 -4.17
N ASP A 36 -19.28 5.01 -3.45
CA ASP A 36 -19.70 6.40 -3.47
C ASP A 36 -18.47 7.32 -3.44
N GLY A 37 -18.51 8.46 -4.14
CA GLY A 37 -17.41 9.41 -4.23
C GLY A 37 -16.23 8.98 -5.12
N ASN A 38 -16.41 7.94 -5.95
CA ASN A 38 -15.41 7.41 -6.89
C ASN A 38 -15.56 8.04 -8.29
N ASP A 39 -15.46 9.37 -8.39
CA ASP A 39 -15.71 10.13 -9.63
C ASP A 39 -14.63 9.92 -10.71
N LYS A 40 -13.41 9.58 -10.32
CA LYS A 40 -12.25 9.47 -11.21
C LYS A 40 -11.94 8.05 -11.65
N LEU A 41 -12.33 7.05 -10.85
CA LEU A 41 -12.13 5.63 -11.15
C LEU A 41 -13.46 4.90 -11.11
N GLY A 42 -13.74 4.13 -12.15
CA GLY A 42 -14.96 3.33 -12.26
C GLY A 42 -14.93 2.06 -11.42
N ILE A 43 -16.10 1.50 -11.19
CA ILE A 43 -16.24 0.23 -10.44
C ILE A 43 -15.58 -0.94 -11.16
N GLU A 44 -15.40 -0.85 -12.47
CA GLU A 44 -14.68 -1.81 -13.31
C GLU A 44 -13.18 -1.87 -13.01
N GLU A 45 -12.60 -0.81 -12.42
CA GLU A 45 -11.23 -0.78 -11.92
C GLU A 45 -11.19 -1.13 -10.43
N LEU A 46 -12.12 -0.60 -9.63
CA LEU A 46 -12.13 -0.75 -8.17
C LEU A 46 -12.55 -2.15 -7.72
N GLY A 47 -13.52 -2.77 -8.39
CA GLY A 47 -14.00 -4.10 -8.06
C GLY A 47 -12.90 -5.17 -8.15
N PRO A 48 -12.18 -5.30 -9.28
CA PRO A 48 -11.04 -6.21 -9.39
C PRO A 48 -9.93 -5.92 -8.39
N ALA A 49 -9.65 -4.64 -8.08
CA ALA A 49 -8.65 -4.26 -7.09
C ALA A 49 -9.03 -4.72 -5.68
N LEU A 50 -10.31 -4.62 -5.31
CA LEU A 50 -10.84 -5.14 -4.05
C LEU A 50 -10.73 -6.66 -3.97
N GLY A 51 -10.96 -7.37 -5.08
CA GLY A 51 -10.79 -8.82 -5.18
C GLY A 51 -11.83 -9.65 -4.44
N MET A 52 -13.01 -9.07 -4.13
CA MET A 52 -14.13 -9.77 -3.51
C MET A 52 -15.24 -10.03 -4.54
N ASN A 53 -15.78 -11.27 -4.53
CA ASN A 53 -16.86 -11.67 -5.42
C ASN A 53 -18.09 -12.09 -4.61
N PRO A 54 -19.30 -11.94 -5.15
CA PRO A 54 -20.51 -12.46 -4.52
C PRO A 54 -20.37 -13.95 -4.17
N GLY A 55 -20.68 -14.29 -2.92
CA GLY A 55 -20.57 -15.64 -2.38
C GLY A 55 -19.23 -15.98 -1.70
N ASP A 56 -18.18 -15.16 -1.86
CA ASP A 56 -16.94 -15.31 -1.09
C ASP A 56 -17.23 -15.22 0.41
N VAL A 57 -16.41 -15.87 1.24
CA VAL A 57 -16.43 -15.60 2.68
C VAL A 57 -15.97 -14.17 2.92
N ALA A 58 -16.68 -13.43 3.77
CA ALA A 58 -16.34 -12.06 4.12
C ALA A 58 -15.12 -12.05 5.07
N ASP A 59 -13.95 -12.36 4.53
CA ASP A 59 -12.66 -12.40 5.23
C ASP A 59 -12.11 -10.99 5.38
N GLY A 60 -12.02 -10.50 6.63
CA GLY A 60 -11.51 -9.17 6.94
C GLY A 60 -10.10 -8.92 6.43
N ILE A 61 -9.20 -9.92 6.50
CA ILE A 61 -7.82 -9.77 5.99
C ILE A 61 -7.81 -9.60 4.46
N LYS A 62 -8.63 -10.38 3.76
CA LYS A 62 -8.77 -10.27 2.30
C LYS A 62 -9.34 -8.90 1.91
N ILE A 63 -10.33 -8.42 2.65
CA ILE A 63 -10.96 -7.11 2.43
C ILE A 63 -9.97 -5.98 2.68
N ASP A 64 -9.24 -5.98 3.80
CA ASP A 64 -8.21 -4.99 4.10
C ASP A 64 -7.11 -4.93 3.02
N ASN A 65 -6.67 -6.07 2.53
CA ASN A 65 -5.71 -6.13 1.43
C ASN A 65 -6.30 -5.59 0.13
N GLY A 66 -7.56 -5.89 -0.14
CA GLY A 66 -8.30 -5.34 -1.26
C GLY A 66 -8.40 -3.81 -1.19
N LEU A 67 -8.71 -3.24 -0.02
CA LEU A 67 -8.76 -1.78 0.17
C LEU A 67 -7.41 -1.11 -0.05
N LYS A 68 -6.31 -1.75 0.38
CA LYS A 68 -4.95 -1.27 0.06
C LYS A 68 -4.68 -1.29 -1.46
N ASN A 69 -5.16 -2.29 -2.17
CA ASN A 69 -5.03 -2.34 -3.63
C ASN A 69 -5.88 -1.26 -4.31
N VAL A 70 -7.11 -1.00 -3.82
CA VAL A 70 -7.93 0.12 -4.29
C VAL A 70 -7.19 1.44 -4.09
N ALA A 71 -6.63 1.70 -2.91
CA ALA A 71 -5.84 2.92 -2.65
C ALA A 71 -4.63 3.03 -3.59
N ARG A 72 -3.92 1.92 -3.87
CA ARG A 72 -2.81 1.91 -4.84
C ARG A 72 -3.29 2.23 -6.26
N THR A 73 -4.47 1.75 -6.68
CA THR A 73 -5.03 2.09 -7.99
C THR A 73 -5.22 3.59 -8.16
N TYR A 74 -5.65 4.27 -7.09
CA TYR A 74 -5.68 5.74 -7.04
C TYR A 74 -4.27 6.36 -7.07
N GLY A 75 -3.32 5.80 -6.30
CA GLY A 75 -1.91 6.26 -6.28
C GLY A 75 -1.22 6.18 -7.64
N HIS A 76 -1.52 5.17 -8.47
CA HIS A 76 -1.03 5.05 -9.86
C HIS A 76 -1.56 6.17 -10.78
N ARG A 77 -2.63 6.84 -10.38
CA ARG A 77 -3.25 7.97 -11.10
C ARG A 77 -2.94 9.32 -10.46
N GLY A 78 -2.06 9.35 -9.46
CA GLY A 78 -1.63 10.57 -8.76
C GLY A 78 -2.52 11.00 -7.60
N TYR A 79 -3.51 10.23 -7.21
CA TYR A 79 -4.39 10.55 -6.07
C TYR A 79 -3.82 9.96 -4.78
N LEU A 80 -2.81 10.60 -4.22
CA LEU A 80 -2.02 10.09 -3.09
C LEU A 80 -2.70 10.23 -1.73
N THR A 81 -3.74 11.06 -1.64
CA THR A 81 -4.44 11.36 -0.39
C THR A 81 -5.84 10.76 -0.35
N THR A 82 -6.10 9.79 -1.23
CA THR A 82 -7.37 9.07 -1.25
C THR A 82 -7.62 8.40 0.09
N THR A 83 -8.81 8.61 0.62
CA THR A 83 -9.27 7.93 1.83
C THR A 83 -10.53 7.14 1.53
N ILE A 84 -10.64 5.96 2.12
CA ILE A 84 -11.78 5.05 1.94
C ILE A 84 -12.36 4.80 3.34
N LYS A 85 -13.63 5.14 3.51
CA LYS A 85 -14.39 4.82 4.73
C LYS A 85 -15.37 3.72 4.40
N GLU A 86 -15.35 2.66 5.20
CA GLU A 86 -16.27 1.55 5.04
C GLU A 86 -17.41 1.62 6.05
N SER A 87 -18.57 1.13 5.63
CA SER A 87 -19.68 0.76 6.49
C SER A 87 -20.24 -0.57 6.06
N ILE A 88 -20.71 -1.36 7.01
CA ILE A 88 -21.09 -2.75 6.80
C ILE A 88 -22.56 -2.91 7.14
N GLU A 89 -23.31 -3.52 6.22
CA GLU A 89 -24.71 -3.91 6.44
C GLU A 89 -24.82 -5.43 6.45
N TYR A 90 -25.34 -5.96 7.55
CA TYR A 90 -25.53 -7.40 7.75
C TYR A 90 -26.97 -7.79 7.43
N ASP A 91 -27.13 -8.87 6.70
CA ASP A 91 -28.39 -9.60 6.54
C ASP A 91 -28.24 -10.94 7.26
N ASP A 92 -28.65 -10.97 8.53
CA ASP A 92 -28.51 -12.14 9.40
C ASP A 92 -29.36 -13.32 8.91
N ALA A 93 -30.51 -13.03 8.29
CA ALA A 93 -31.40 -14.06 7.77
C ALA A 93 -30.81 -14.81 6.57
N ALA A 94 -30.11 -14.09 5.71
CA ALA A 94 -29.44 -14.65 4.54
C ALA A 94 -27.97 -15.01 4.79
N SER A 95 -27.41 -14.65 5.94
CA SER A 95 -25.97 -14.75 6.23
C SER A 95 -25.11 -14.01 5.19
N LEU A 96 -25.57 -12.84 4.77
CA LEU A 96 -24.91 -12.00 3.77
C LEU A 96 -24.44 -10.67 4.35
N VAL A 97 -23.39 -10.12 3.75
CA VAL A 97 -22.88 -8.81 4.11
C VAL A 97 -22.69 -7.93 2.87
N THR A 98 -23.14 -6.69 2.97
CA THR A 98 -22.90 -5.65 1.96
C THR A 98 -21.92 -4.61 2.54
N TYR A 99 -20.84 -4.34 1.82
CA TYR A 99 -19.91 -3.28 2.16
C TYR A 99 -20.20 -2.04 1.34
N LYS A 100 -20.28 -0.90 2.03
CA LYS A 100 -20.41 0.42 1.41
C LYS A 100 -19.12 1.18 1.62
N PHE A 101 -18.49 1.60 0.53
CA PHE A 101 -17.24 2.35 0.52
C PHE A 101 -17.52 3.79 0.11
N ASN A 102 -17.24 4.72 1.02
CA ASN A 102 -17.28 6.16 0.73
C ASN A 102 -15.85 6.64 0.50
N ILE A 103 -15.57 7.10 -0.71
CA ILE A 103 -14.24 7.49 -1.17
C ILE A 103 -14.14 9.01 -1.19
N THR A 104 -13.05 9.53 -0.63
CA THR A 104 -12.62 10.91 -0.82
C THR A 104 -11.33 10.86 -1.61
N GLU A 105 -11.39 11.15 -2.92
CA GLU A 105 -10.27 10.96 -3.85
C GLU A 105 -9.11 11.93 -3.60
N GLY A 106 -9.41 13.12 -3.11
CA GLY A 106 -8.42 14.18 -2.91
C GLY A 106 -7.90 14.79 -4.23
N PRO A 107 -6.90 15.68 -4.16
CA PRO A 107 -6.30 16.29 -5.34
C PRO A 107 -5.34 15.34 -6.04
N ARG A 108 -5.13 15.60 -7.33
CA ARG A 108 -4.16 14.88 -8.16
C ARG A 108 -2.79 15.50 -8.03
N TYR A 109 -1.77 14.68 -7.78
CA TYR A 109 -0.38 15.09 -7.67
C TYR A 109 0.39 14.85 -8.96
N PHE A 110 1.41 15.68 -9.17
CA PHE A 110 2.30 15.64 -10.33
C PHE A 110 3.74 15.45 -9.89
N MET A 111 4.59 14.91 -10.76
CA MET A 111 6.02 14.81 -10.49
C MET A 111 6.64 16.21 -10.37
N GLY A 112 7.29 16.47 -9.25
CA GLY A 112 8.14 17.63 -9.01
C GLY A 112 9.56 17.40 -9.52
N ASN A 113 10.53 17.46 -8.61
CA ASN A 113 11.95 17.30 -8.94
C ASN A 113 12.46 15.91 -8.57
N LEU A 114 13.38 15.38 -9.39
CA LEU A 114 14.24 14.28 -9.00
C LEU A 114 15.55 14.84 -8.41
N ILE A 115 15.80 14.57 -7.14
CA ILE A 115 16.96 15.01 -6.40
C ILE A 115 17.83 13.78 -6.08
N VAL A 116 19.07 13.77 -6.58
CA VAL A 116 20.04 12.69 -6.32
C VAL A 116 21.20 13.27 -5.53
N THR A 117 21.56 12.63 -4.42
CA THR A 117 22.65 13.08 -3.54
C THR A 117 23.58 11.93 -3.18
N GLY A 118 24.81 12.27 -2.76
CA GLY A 118 25.81 11.29 -2.29
C GLY A 118 26.60 10.61 -3.40
N LEU A 119 26.51 11.09 -4.66
CA LEU A 119 27.26 10.57 -5.80
C LEU A 119 28.07 11.68 -6.48
N PRO A 120 29.17 11.33 -7.21
CA PRO A 120 29.83 12.22 -8.15
C PRO A 120 28.86 12.70 -9.25
N ALA A 121 29.12 13.89 -9.80
CA ALA A 121 28.24 14.52 -10.79
C ALA A 121 27.94 13.62 -12.01
N ALA A 122 28.94 12.94 -12.54
CA ALA A 122 28.76 12.04 -13.68
C ALA A 122 27.81 10.86 -13.38
N ASP A 123 27.88 10.30 -12.17
CA ASP A 123 26.98 9.22 -11.75
C ASP A 123 25.56 9.73 -11.47
N VAL A 124 25.44 10.99 -10.96
CA VAL A 124 24.14 11.68 -10.82
C VAL A 124 23.47 11.84 -12.17
N ASP A 125 24.21 12.30 -13.19
CA ASP A 125 23.68 12.51 -14.55
C ASP A 125 23.29 11.18 -15.21
N GLU A 126 24.13 10.14 -15.05
CA GLU A 126 23.80 8.77 -15.52
C GLU A 126 22.48 8.27 -14.91
N LEU A 127 22.32 8.40 -13.57
CA LEU A 127 21.12 7.93 -12.88
C LEU A 127 19.88 8.75 -13.26
N LYS A 128 20.00 10.07 -13.36
CA LYS A 128 18.93 10.95 -13.81
C LYS A 128 18.49 10.63 -15.25
N GLY A 129 19.43 10.27 -16.12
CA GLY A 129 19.12 9.85 -17.50
C GLY A 129 18.30 8.57 -17.59
N LYS A 130 18.29 7.74 -16.53
CA LYS A 130 17.46 6.52 -16.46
C LYS A 130 16.05 6.77 -15.91
N TRP A 131 15.80 7.96 -15.36
CA TRP A 131 14.50 8.38 -14.84
C TRP A 131 13.64 8.94 -15.95
N THR A 132 12.49 8.32 -16.22
CA THR A 132 11.62 8.68 -17.36
C THR A 132 10.34 9.42 -16.96
N LEU A 133 9.99 9.47 -15.66
CA LEU A 133 8.85 10.23 -15.19
C LEU A 133 9.20 11.72 -15.18
N GLY A 134 8.76 12.46 -16.21
CA GLY A 134 9.08 13.87 -16.38
C GLY A 134 8.44 14.78 -15.34
N THR A 135 9.07 15.92 -15.07
CA THR A 135 8.49 16.98 -14.23
C THR A 135 7.12 17.42 -14.80
N ASN A 136 6.15 17.64 -13.93
CA ASN A 136 4.74 17.91 -14.24
C ASN A 136 3.96 16.76 -14.92
N ALA A 137 4.57 15.59 -15.12
CA ALA A 137 3.79 14.39 -15.46
C ALA A 137 2.93 13.99 -14.24
N VAL A 138 1.82 13.30 -14.49
CA VAL A 138 1.03 12.72 -13.38
C VAL A 138 1.92 11.82 -12.56
N PHE A 139 1.93 12.02 -11.26
CA PHE A 139 2.74 11.19 -10.38
C PHE A 139 2.14 9.78 -10.30
N ASP A 140 2.91 8.80 -10.70
CA ASP A 140 2.57 7.39 -10.56
C ASP A 140 3.39 6.79 -9.43
N GLU A 141 2.74 6.46 -8.32
CA GLU A 141 3.40 5.88 -7.15
C GLU A 141 4.12 4.57 -7.48
N SER A 142 3.57 3.75 -8.39
CA SER A 142 4.18 2.49 -8.80
C SER A 142 5.46 2.66 -9.60
N TYR A 143 5.63 3.83 -10.26
CA TYR A 143 6.85 4.12 -11.02
C TYR A 143 8.10 4.10 -10.14
N VAL A 144 8.02 4.63 -8.92
CA VAL A 144 9.15 4.65 -7.98
C VAL A 144 9.60 3.23 -7.62
N ASP A 145 8.65 2.32 -7.39
CA ASP A 145 8.97 0.92 -7.10
C ASP A 145 9.54 0.20 -8.34
N THR A 146 8.98 0.45 -9.51
CA THR A 146 9.49 -0.08 -10.78
C THR A 146 10.91 0.40 -11.05
N PHE A 147 11.18 1.70 -10.84
CA PHE A 147 12.51 2.28 -10.97
C PHE A 147 13.50 1.64 -10.00
N ARG A 148 13.10 1.47 -8.73
CA ARG A 148 13.92 0.84 -7.69
C ARG A 148 14.32 -0.58 -8.06
N GLN A 149 13.36 -1.39 -8.50
CA GLN A 149 13.57 -2.80 -8.83
C GLN A 149 14.33 -3.01 -10.15
N GLY A 150 14.20 -2.08 -11.09
CA GLY A 150 14.81 -2.09 -12.41
C GLY A 150 16.08 -1.24 -12.51
N ALA A 151 15.93 -0.02 -13.01
CA ALA A 151 17.03 0.86 -13.40
C ALA A 151 17.98 1.22 -12.26
N LEU A 152 17.48 1.48 -11.04
CA LEU A 152 18.33 1.78 -9.88
C LEU A 152 19.14 0.55 -9.47
N ARG A 153 18.53 -0.63 -9.44
CA ARG A 153 19.25 -1.87 -9.11
C ARG A 153 20.36 -2.19 -10.11
N GLU A 154 20.13 -1.96 -11.39
CA GLU A 154 21.14 -2.11 -12.45
C GLU A 154 22.27 -1.09 -12.28
N PHE A 155 21.93 0.18 -12.06
CA PHE A 155 22.89 1.24 -11.79
C PHE A 155 23.77 0.92 -10.57
N MET A 156 23.18 0.46 -9.45
CA MET A 156 23.89 0.04 -8.25
C MET A 156 24.89 -1.09 -8.51
N ARG A 157 24.50 -2.07 -9.35
CA ARG A 157 25.40 -3.15 -9.75
C ARG A 157 26.60 -2.61 -10.51
N GLY A 158 26.38 -1.66 -11.43
CA GLY A 158 27.46 -0.98 -12.16
C GLY A 158 28.38 -0.18 -11.25
N LEU A 159 27.85 0.54 -10.26
CA LEU A 159 28.65 1.26 -9.25
C LEU A 159 29.53 0.30 -8.45
N THR A 160 28.96 -0.81 -7.96
CA THR A 160 29.73 -1.81 -7.18
C THR A 160 30.87 -2.41 -7.99
N GLN A 161 30.66 -2.68 -9.29
CA GLN A 161 31.71 -3.20 -10.18
C GLN A 161 32.84 -2.19 -10.44
N ARG A 162 32.50 -0.88 -10.50
CA ARG A 162 33.48 0.20 -10.69
C ARG A 162 34.23 0.56 -9.39
N SER A 163 33.58 0.34 -8.23
CA SER A 163 34.16 0.62 -6.93
C SER A 163 35.17 -0.46 -6.54
N ARG A 164 36.47 -0.08 -6.44
CA ARG A 164 37.54 -0.98 -5.99
C ARG A 164 37.53 -1.25 -4.48
N THR A 165 36.70 -0.55 -3.72
CA THR A 165 36.76 -0.56 -2.25
C THR A 165 35.87 -1.62 -1.58
N GLY A 166 34.98 -2.30 -2.33
CA GLY A 166 34.03 -3.26 -1.73
C GLY A 166 33.06 -2.66 -0.72
N ALA A 167 32.99 -1.34 -0.64
CA ALA A 167 32.09 -0.64 0.28
C ALA A 167 30.63 -0.94 -0.05
N ARG A 168 29.83 -1.21 0.98
CA ARG A 168 28.38 -1.34 0.83
C ARG A 168 27.80 0.06 0.63
N ILE A 169 27.14 0.27 -0.50
CA ILE A 169 26.42 1.51 -0.80
C ILE A 169 24.98 1.32 -0.34
N ASN A 170 24.54 2.12 0.62
CA ASN A 170 23.14 2.17 1.02
C ASN A 170 22.42 3.24 0.20
N VAL A 171 21.18 2.92 -0.24
CA VAL A 171 20.35 3.86 -0.99
C VAL A 171 19.01 4.00 -0.28
N GLU A 172 18.63 5.24 -0.06
CA GLU A 172 17.33 5.61 0.48
C GLU A 172 16.54 6.39 -0.56
N ILE A 173 15.29 6.02 -0.79
CA ILE A 173 14.37 6.77 -1.66
C ILE A 173 13.26 7.35 -0.80
N GLN A 174 13.07 8.65 -0.89
CA GLN A 174 12.01 9.38 -0.20
C GLN A 174 11.13 10.08 -1.22
N GLN A 175 9.84 9.93 -1.08
CA GLN A 175 8.82 10.71 -1.77
C GLN A 175 8.40 11.86 -0.85
N LYS A 176 8.47 13.10 -1.33
CA LYS A 176 8.14 14.31 -0.58
C LYS A 176 6.98 15.06 -1.24
N PRO A 177 5.74 14.75 -0.86
CA PRO A 177 4.58 15.44 -1.39
C PRO A 177 4.52 16.88 -0.83
N ASP A 178 4.25 17.84 -1.73
CA ASP A 178 3.92 19.23 -1.42
C ASP A 178 2.43 19.46 -1.71
N ALA A 179 1.64 19.56 -0.65
CA ALA A 179 0.18 19.71 -0.76
C ALA A 179 -0.25 21.09 -1.29
N GLN A 180 0.61 22.11 -1.23
CA GLN A 180 0.30 23.44 -1.76
C GLN A 180 0.53 23.51 -3.27
N LYS A 181 1.59 22.86 -3.74
CA LYS A 181 1.94 22.80 -5.17
C LYS A 181 1.33 21.61 -5.89
N LEU A 182 0.79 20.65 -5.14
CA LEU A 182 0.31 19.35 -5.65
C LEU A 182 1.39 18.62 -6.45
N THR A 183 2.62 18.65 -5.95
CA THR A 183 3.78 17.97 -6.55
C THR A 183 4.41 17.00 -5.58
N VAL A 184 5.14 16.03 -6.13
CA VAL A 184 5.96 15.08 -5.34
C VAL A 184 7.40 15.19 -5.82
N ASP A 185 8.28 15.63 -4.94
CA ASP A 185 9.72 15.52 -5.16
C ASP A 185 10.20 14.14 -4.75
N VAL A 186 11.04 13.52 -5.58
CA VAL A 186 11.67 12.24 -5.27
C VAL A 186 13.14 12.45 -4.96
N VAL A 187 13.56 12.06 -3.77
CA VAL A 187 14.95 12.17 -3.31
C VAL A 187 15.55 10.79 -3.26
N ILE A 188 16.69 10.60 -3.97
CA ILE A 188 17.49 9.38 -3.93
C ILE A 188 18.82 9.74 -3.26
N ALA A 189 19.04 9.25 -2.04
CA ALA A 189 20.23 9.53 -1.24
C ALA A 189 21.13 8.29 -1.15
N PHE A 190 22.37 8.44 -1.57
CA PHE A 190 23.42 7.43 -1.44
C PHE A 190 24.26 7.72 -0.19
N LYS A 191 24.49 6.68 0.64
CA LYS A 191 25.21 6.76 1.92
C LYS A 191 26.29 5.69 2.00
#